data_9fe9ef3e50b4a855f6ac8fa97d941247
#
_entry.id   9fe9ef3e50b4a855f6ac8fa97d941247
#
_cell.length_a   1.000
_cell.length_b   1.000
_cell.length_c   1.000
_cell.angle_alpha   90.00
_cell.angle_beta   90.00
_cell.angle_gamma   90.00
#
_symmetry.space_group_name_H-M   'P 1'
#
loop_
_entity.id
_entity.type
_entity.pdbx_description
1 polymer ?
#
loop_
_entity_poly.entity_id
_entity_poly.type
_entity_poly.pdbx_seq_one_letter_code
_entity_poly.pdbx_strand_id
1 'polypeptide(L)'
;MTWADALRAHEEALLDGGRDGILNENAVRSALARPYHGYHRSIWQKAAALMHGVVRNHGFVDANKRTSLYLAELLIERSGYRLEEDDMAIVETVVAVANGTMSQDELARWFRARIVPKPR
;
A
#
# COMPACT_ATOMS: atom_id res chain seq x y z
N MET A 1 -8.16 7.03 -2.87
CA MET A 1 -7.89 6.74 -1.43
C MET A 1 -8.12 7.98 -0.61
N THR A 2 -9.02 7.89 0.35
CA THR A 2 -9.39 9.01 1.20
C THR A 2 -8.64 8.98 2.53
N TRP A 3 -8.69 10.10 3.25
CA TRP A 3 -8.17 10.16 4.61
C TRP A 3 -8.86 9.14 5.54
N ALA A 4 -10.19 8.99 5.38
CA ALA A 4 -10.95 7.99 6.14
C ALA A 4 -10.48 6.57 5.84
N ASP A 5 -10.13 6.26 4.59
CA ASP A 5 -9.56 4.97 4.22
C ASP A 5 -8.24 4.72 4.95
N ALA A 6 -7.37 5.74 5.00
CA ALA A 6 -6.08 5.63 5.67
C ALA A 6 -6.24 5.37 7.18
N LEU A 7 -7.14 6.09 7.83
CA LEU A 7 -7.39 5.91 9.26
C LEU A 7 -7.96 4.52 9.55
N ARG A 8 -8.87 4.03 8.72
CA ARG A 8 -9.46 2.71 8.88
C ARG A 8 -8.41 1.60 8.67
N ALA A 9 -7.58 1.74 7.64
CA ALA A 9 -6.49 0.79 7.37
C ALA A 9 -5.49 0.77 8.53
N HIS A 10 -5.18 1.92 9.10
CA HIS A 10 -4.28 2.02 10.25
C HIS A 10 -4.89 1.38 11.49
N GLU A 11 -6.19 1.56 11.74
CA GLU A 11 -6.89 0.87 12.84
C GLU A 11 -6.80 -0.66 12.69
N GLU A 12 -7.03 -1.19 11.49
CA GLU A 12 -6.89 -2.61 11.21
C GLU A 12 -5.45 -3.10 11.45
N ALA A 13 -4.48 -2.31 11.02
CA ALA A 13 -3.06 -2.64 11.20
C ALA A 13 -2.70 -2.72 12.69
N LEU A 14 -3.29 -1.86 13.51
CA LEU A 14 -3.02 -1.81 14.96
C LEU A 14 -3.62 -2.98 15.73
N LEU A 15 -4.57 -3.74 15.16
CA LEU A 15 -5.12 -4.94 15.80
C LEU A 15 -4.05 -5.99 16.06
N ASP A 16 -3.00 -6.01 15.26
CA ASP A 16 -1.85 -6.92 15.43
C ASP A 16 -0.74 -6.32 16.30
N GLY A 17 -1.02 -5.21 16.97
CA GLY A 17 -0.08 -4.51 17.83
C GLY A 17 0.49 -3.26 17.16
N GLY A 18 1.27 -2.51 17.92
CA GLY A 18 1.86 -1.26 17.48
C GLY A 18 1.28 -0.06 18.22
N ARG A 19 1.91 1.09 18.01
CA ARG A 19 1.55 2.34 18.68
C ARG A 19 0.68 3.20 17.77
N ASP A 20 -0.44 3.66 18.28
CA ASP A 20 -1.30 4.60 17.58
C ASP A 20 -0.65 5.99 17.49
N GLY A 21 -1.06 6.73 16.48
CA GLY A 21 -0.68 8.12 16.32
C GLY A 21 -0.25 8.45 14.89
N ILE A 22 -0.43 9.74 14.55
CA ILE A 22 -0.02 10.31 13.28
C ILE A 22 1.23 11.14 13.54
N LEU A 23 2.34 10.74 12.92
CA LEU A 23 3.60 11.46 13.01
C LEU A 23 3.63 12.67 12.08
N ASN A 24 3.10 12.49 10.86
CA ASN A 24 3.10 13.54 9.83
C ASN A 24 1.88 13.35 8.92
N GLU A 25 0.84 14.15 9.16
CA GLU A 25 -0.40 14.07 8.37
C GLU A 25 -0.14 14.36 6.88
N ASN A 26 0.69 15.35 6.57
CA ASN A 26 1.00 15.70 5.18
C ASN A 26 1.68 14.55 4.44
N ALA A 27 2.53 13.79 5.12
CA ALA A 27 3.18 12.61 4.54
C ALA A 27 2.15 11.54 4.19
N VAL A 28 1.17 11.31 5.06
CA VAL A 28 0.08 10.35 4.79
C VAL A 28 -0.75 10.84 3.61
N ARG A 29 -1.18 12.09 3.61
CA ARG A 29 -2.00 12.65 2.52
C ARG A 29 -1.28 12.64 1.19
N SER A 30 0.02 12.95 1.19
CA SER A 30 0.85 12.88 -0.02
C SER A 30 0.91 11.46 -0.58
N ALA A 31 1.08 10.45 0.28
CA ALA A 31 1.10 9.06 -0.13
C ALA A 31 -0.25 8.62 -0.73
N LEU A 32 -1.37 9.05 -0.15
CA LEU A 32 -2.71 8.74 -0.66
C LEU A 32 -2.97 9.34 -2.05
N ALA A 33 -2.35 10.46 -2.37
CA ALA A 33 -2.52 11.13 -3.66
C ALA A 33 -1.67 10.51 -4.78
N ARG A 34 -0.57 9.83 -4.44
CA ARG A 34 0.38 9.31 -5.43
C ARG A 34 -0.22 8.40 -6.51
N PRO A 35 -1.17 7.49 -6.20
CA PRO A 35 -1.76 6.63 -7.23
C PRO A 35 -2.45 7.39 -8.37
N TYR A 36 -2.87 8.62 -8.10
CA TYR A 36 -3.69 9.42 -9.04
C TYR A 36 -2.87 10.41 -9.86
N HIS A 37 -1.54 10.38 -9.75
CA HIS A 37 -0.66 11.14 -10.63
C HIS A 37 -0.70 10.54 -12.04
N GLY A 38 -0.60 11.38 -13.07
CA GLY A 38 -0.76 10.99 -14.47
C GLY A 38 0.20 9.93 -15.00
N TYR A 39 1.28 9.65 -14.28
CA TYR A 39 2.23 8.59 -14.62
C TYR A 39 1.72 7.18 -14.30
N HIS A 40 0.78 7.06 -13.36
CA HIS A 40 0.32 5.79 -12.83
C HIS A 40 -1.04 5.46 -13.44
N ARG A 41 -1.05 4.87 -14.63
CA ARG A 41 -2.27 4.58 -15.38
C ARG A 41 -2.85 3.21 -15.11
N SER A 42 -2.00 2.21 -14.87
CA SER A 42 -2.45 0.84 -14.59
C SER A 42 -2.67 0.62 -13.09
N ILE A 43 -3.48 -0.40 -12.77
CA ILE A 43 -3.75 -0.74 -11.37
C ILE A 43 -2.47 -1.16 -10.63
N TRP A 44 -1.55 -1.87 -11.28
CA TRP A 44 -0.30 -2.28 -10.67
C TRP A 44 0.63 -1.08 -10.39
N GLN A 45 0.65 -0.09 -11.27
CA GLN A 45 1.41 1.15 -11.03
C GLN A 45 0.82 1.96 -9.87
N LYS A 46 -0.51 2.05 -9.81
CA LYS A 46 -1.21 2.76 -8.73
C LYS A 46 -1.00 2.08 -7.38
N ALA A 47 -1.12 0.76 -7.34
CA ALA A 47 -0.88 -0.01 -6.11
C ALA A 47 0.56 0.15 -5.62
N ALA A 48 1.53 0.10 -6.54
CA ALA A 48 2.94 0.29 -6.21
C ALA A 48 3.22 1.69 -5.68
N ALA A 49 2.67 2.73 -6.32
CA ALA A 49 2.85 4.11 -5.87
C ALA A 49 2.28 4.32 -4.47
N LEU A 50 1.10 3.76 -4.20
CA LEU A 50 0.44 3.85 -2.89
C LEU A 50 1.24 3.15 -1.80
N MET A 51 1.57 1.88 -2.01
CA MET A 51 2.33 1.10 -1.03
C MET A 51 3.70 1.71 -0.76
N HIS A 52 4.46 2.01 -1.80
CA HIS A 52 5.77 2.61 -1.69
C HIS A 52 5.70 3.94 -0.93
N GLY A 53 4.72 4.79 -1.24
CA GLY A 53 4.53 6.06 -0.58
C GLY A 53 4.22 5.92 0.91
N VAL A 54 3.27 5.06 1.27
CA VAL A 54 2.89 4.86 2.68
C VAL A 54 4.06 4.30 3.50
N VAL A 55 4.76 3.31 2.95
CA VAL A 55 5.89 2.68 3.65
C VAL A 55 7.06 3.67 3.81
N ARG A 56 7.41 4.40 2.73
CA ARG A 56 8.61 5.25 2.73
C ARG A 56 8.40 6.61 3.40
N ASN A 57 7.18 7.13 3.43
CA ASN A 57 6.91 8.44 4.02
C ASN A 57 6.81 8.44 5.54
N HIS A 58 6.62 7.27 6.16
CA HIS A 58 6.51 7.14 7.62
C HIS A 58 5.54 8.13 8.26
N GLY A 59 4.32 8.23 7.70
CA GLY A 59 3.34 9.20 8.16
C GLY A 59 2.68 8.86 9.49
N PHE A 60 2.60 7.57 9.84
CA PHE A 60 2.12 7.11 11.13
C PHE A 60 3.28 6.82 12.08
N VAL A 61 3.00 6.87 13.37
CA VAL A 61 4.00 6.53 14.40
C VAL A 61 4.49 5.09 14.24
N ASP A 62 3.57 4.17 13.91
CA ASP A 62 3.86 2.75 13.79
C ASP A 62 2.91 2.11 12.78
N ALA A 63 3.15 0.85 12.46
CA ALA A 63 2.32 0.02 11.58
C ALA A 63 2.21 0.52 10.13
N ASN A 64 3.19 1.28 9.63
CA ASN A 64 3.18 1.80 8.26
C ASN A 64 3.18 0.68 7.21
N LYS A 65 3.94 -0.39 7.43
CA LYS A 65 4.00 -1.53 6.50
C LYS A 65 2.65 -2.23 6.37
N ARG A 66 2.01 -2.56 7.49
CA ARG A 66 0.69 -3.21 7.50
C ARG A 66 -0.38 -2.30 6.92
N THR A 67 -0.36 -1.02 7.26
CA THR A 67 -1.28 -0.02 6.71
C THR A 67 -1.15 0.07 5.20
N SER A 68 0.08 0.07 4.66
CA SER A 68 0.34 0.13 3.22
C SER A 68 -0.27 -1.07 2.49
N LEU A 69 -0.17 -2.24 3.08
CA LEU A 69 -0.74 -3.47 2.51
C LEU A 69 -2.26 -3.40 2.46
N TYR A 70 -2.91 -3.03 3.55
CA TYR A 70 -4.38 -2.89 3.57
C TYR A 70 -4.87 -1.86 2.55
N LEU A 71 -4.18 -0.73 2.43
CA LEU A 71 -4.55 0.29 1.44
C LEU A 71 -4.35 -0.19 0.00
N ALA A 72 -3.24 -0.86 -0.28
CA ALA A 72 -2.98 -1.40 -1.62
C ALA A 72 -4.05 -2.45 -2.00
N GLU A 73 -4.37 -3.35 -1.09
CA GLU A 73 -5.43 -4.36 -1.31
C GLU A 73 -6.78 -3.71 -1.54
N LEU A 74 -7.12 -2.68 -0.78
CA LEU A 74 -8.37 -1.94 -0.93
C LEU A 74 -8.47 -1.27 -2.30
N LEU A 75 -7.38 -0.64 -2.74
CA LEU A 75 -7.31 -0.02 -4.08
C LEU A 75 -7.52 -1.07 -5.18
N ILE A 76 -6.82 -2.19 -5.08
CA ILE A 76 -6.91 -3.29 -6.04
C ILE A 76 -8.35 -3.83 -6.09
N GLU A 77 -8.94 -4.06 -4.92
CA GLU A 77 -10.30 -4.59 -4.81
C GLU A 77 -11.35 -3.65 -5.40
N ARG A 78 -11.27 -2.36 -5.08
CA ARG A 78 -12.19 -1.34 -5.61
C ARG A 78 -12.08 -1.18 -7.13
N SER A 79 -10.95 -1.57 -7.70
CA SER A 79 -10.71 -1.53 -9.14
C SER A 79 -11.19 -2.78 -9.88
N GLY A 80 -11.80 -3.74 -9.18
CA GLY A 80 -12.33 -4.97 -9.78
C GLY A 80 -11.33 -6.11 -9.88
N TYR A 81 -10.24 -6.05 -9.13
CA TYR A 81 -9.16 -7.04 -9.14
C TYR A 81 -8.91 -7.58 -7.74
N ARG A 82 -8.06 -8.56 -7.66
CA ARG A 82 -7.55 -9.10 -6.39
C ARG A 82 -6.06 -9.42 -6.52
N LEU A 83 -5.38 -9.44 -5.39
CA LEU A 83 -3.98 -9.83 -5.32
C LEU A 83 -3.92 -11.35 -5.07
N GLU A 84 -3.23 -12.08 -5.95
CA GLU A 84 -3.07 -13.53 -5.86
C GLU A 84 -1.62 -13.87 -5.55
N GLU A 85 -1.34 -14.04 -4.26
CA GLU A 85 -0.03 -14.44 -3.75
C GLU A 85 -0.19 -14.94 -2.32
N ASP A 86 0.75 -15.73 -1.81
CA ASP A 86 0.72 -16.17 -0.42
C ASP A 86 1.16 -15.04 0.52
N ASP A 87 0.71 -15.14 1.78
CA ASP A 87 0.92 -14.09 2.77
C ASP A 87 2.42 -13.86 3.07
N MET A 88 3.22 -14.90 3.07
CA MET A 88 4.65 -14.78 3.35
C MET A 88 5.36 -13.97 2.25
N ALA A 89 5.07 -14.26 0.99
CA ALA A 89 5.65 -13.53 -0.14
C ALA A 89 5.23 -12.06 -0.12
N ILE A 90 3.99 -11.77 0.26
CA ILE A 90 3.49 -10.40 0.40
C ILE A 90 4.27 -9.66 1.51
N VAL A 91 4.43 -10.28 2.67
CA VAL A 91 5.17 -9.68 3.79
C VAL A 91 6.62 -9.40 3.40
N GLU A 92 7.30 -10.36 2.77
CA GLU A 92 8.68 -10.20 2.30
C GLU A 92 8.80 -9.03 1.33
N THR A 93 7.82 -8.85 0.46
CA THR A 93 7.81 -7.74 -0.51
C THR A 93 7.66 -6.40 0.18
N VAL A 94 6.75 -6.27 1.14
CA VAL A 94 6.56 -5.03 1.91
C VAL A 94 7.83 -4.69 2.69
N VAL A 95 8.48 -5.69 3.29
CA VAL A 95 9.75 -5.51 3.99
C VAL A 95 10.85 -5.03 3.03
N ALA A 96 10.92 -5.59 1.83
CA ALA A 96 11.90 -5.16 0.81
C ALA A 96 11.70 -3.69 0.42
N VAL A 97 10.44 -3.25 0.28
CA VAL A 97 10.13 -1.84 0.05
C VAL A 97 10.60 -0.98 1.22
N ALA A 98 10.32 -1.40 2.44
CA ALA A 98 10.71 -0.66 3.64
C ALA A 98 12.23 -0.54 3.78
N ASN A 99 12.96 -1.58 3.41
CA ASN A 99 14.43 -1.61 3.47
C ASN A 99 15.10 -0.89 2.30
N GLY A 100 14.33 -0.43 1.32
CA GLY A 100 14.87 0.24 0.13
C GLY A 100 15.50 -0.71 -0.89
N THR A 101 15.30 -2.03 -0.74
CA THR A 101 15.84 -3.03 -1.67
C THR A 101 14.92 -3.31 -2.87
N MET A 102 13.70 -2.81 -2.84
CA MET A 102 12.77 -2.89 -3.94
C MET A 102 12.29 -1.47 -4.30
N SER A 103 12.55 -1.07 -5.55
CA SER A 103 12.10 0.23 -6.06
C SER A 103 10.60 0.22 -6.35
N GLN A 104 10.02 1.41 -6.55
CA GLN A 104 8.63 1.53 -6.95
C GLN A 104 8.36 0.83 -8.29
N ASP A 105 9.26 0.94 -9.26
CA ASP A 105 9.10 0.27 -10.56
C ASP A 105 9.17 -1.26 -10.43
N GLU A 106 10.06 -1.76 -9.62
CA GLU A 106 10.14 -3.20 -9.32
C GLU A 106 8.87 -3.69 -8.63
N LEU A 107 8.34 -2.89 -7.70
CA LEU A 107 7.08 -3.21 -7.02
C LEU A 107 5.90 -3.22 -8.00
N ALA A 108 5.86 -2.29 -8.97
CA ALA A 108 4.83 -2.29 -10.00
C ALA A 108 4.87 -3.56 -10.83
N ARG A 109 6.05 -4.04 -11.22
CA ARG A 109 6.21 -5.31 -11.94
C ARG A 109 5.79 -6.50 -11.09
N TRP A 110 6.09 -6.47 -9.79
CA TRP A 110 5.67 -7.51 -8.86
C TRP A 110 4.13 -7.59 -8.79
N PHE A 111 3.45 -6.45 -8.64
CA PHE A 111 1.99 -6.40 -8.64
C PHE A 111 1.40 -6.86 -9.97
N ARG A 112 1.99 -6.44 -11.08
CA ARG A 112 1.52 -6.82 -12.43
C ARG A 112 1.44 -8.33 -12.61
N ALA A 113 2.40 -9.05 -12.08
CA ALA A 113 2.46 -10.50 -12.17
C ALA A 113 1.41 -11.20 -11.26
N ARG A 114 0.83 -10.50 -10.30
CA ARG A 114 0.02 -11.09 -9.22
C ARG A 114 -1.39 -10.53 -9.09
N ILE A 115 -1.69 -9.43 -9.76
CA ILE A 115 -3.04 -8.87 -9.79
C ILE A 115 -3.85 -9.57 -10.87
N VAL A 116 -4.98 -10.14 -10.46
CA VAL A 116 -5.88 -10.88 -11.36
C VAL A 116 -7.30 -10.32 -11.23
N PRO A 117 -8.14 -10.46 -12.28
CA PRO A 117 -9.53 -10.03 -12.20
C PRO A 117 -10.28 -10.79 -11.11
N LYS A 118 -11.21 -10.12 -10.42
CA LYS A 118 -12.11 -10.80 -9.50
C LYS A 118 -13.01 -11.77 -10.28
N PRO A 119 -13.32 -12.94 -9.72
CA PRO A 119 -14.35 -13.82 -10.30
C PRO A 119 -15.70 -13.11 -10.29
N ARG A 120 -16.47 -13.32 -11.34
CA ARG A 120 -17.83 -12.80 -11.44
C ARG A 120 -18.80 -13.61 -10.60
#